data_002fe63481ed61cf12a17adcef49b06d
#
_entry.id   002fe63481ed61cf12a17adcef49b06d
#
_cell.length_a   1.000
_cell.length_b   1.000
_cell.length_c   1.000
_cell.angle_alpha   90.00
_cell.angle_beta   90.00
_cell.angle_gamma   90.00
#
_symmetry.space_group_name_H-M   'P 1'
#
loop_
_entity.id
_entity.type
_entity.pdbx_description
1 polymer ?
#
loop_
_entity_poly.entity_id
_entity_poly.type
_entity_poly.pdbx_seq_one_letter_code
_entity_poly.pdbx_strand_id
1 'polypeptide(L)'
;GTAFVDSCDECSGGNSGHEVDSDQDDCGVCFGNNVASSGDTNGDFQLNILDIVMMVTHVIDDSYTLDSCGLIVGDVNSDSIVNILDIIVVSETIMYGDLARTDEILIAAPSTLELLQRSNSLGYITDKPGLIGFELVLSHGHDFSIELNEESFIGNYNTSGNETKIIMVLEGGNELFTTTGKFEIEEMMIGTTMGELLDVSVTIIPDEFTLDRAYPNPFNPTTTLSFAIPVDSNVSLSIYNMQGREVSTLIDGNMDAGYHSIVWDANSYASGVYFVKMVAGEFVNTQKLMLVK
;
A
#
# COMPACT_ATOMS: atom_id res chain seq x y z
N GLY A 1 24.32 54.62 -9.50
CA GLY A 1 24.10 53.93 -8.22
C GLY A 1 25.43 53.54 -7.61
N THR A 2 25.48 53.36 -6.32
CA THR A 2 26.65 52.85 -5.60
C THR A 2 26.63 51.34 -5.65
N ALA A 3 27.75 50.72 -6.04
CA ALA A 3 27.93 49.27 -5.87
C ALA A 3 28.08 48.94 -4.38
N PHE A 4 27.70 47.73 -4.01
CA PHE A 4 27.84 47.21 -2.65
C PHE A 4 28.24 45.73 -2.73
N VAL A 5 28.66 45.16 -1.61
CA VAL A 5 28.96 43.73 -1.52
C VAL A 5 27.64 42.99 -1.23
N ASP A 6 27.30 42.00 -2.05
CA ASP A 6 26.11 41.19 -1.89
C ASP A 6 26.34 40.03 -0.90
N SER A 7 25.37 39.13 -0.77
CA SER A 7 25.45 38.01 0.18
C SER A 7 26.48 36.95 -0.20
N CYS A 8 27.00 36.99 -1.45
CA CYS A 8 28.07 36.10 -1.91
C CYS A 8 29.46 36.73 -1.84
N ASP A 9 29.60 37.85 -1.13
CA ASP A 9 30.81 38.65 -1.05
C ASP A 9 31.27 39.24 -2.40
N GLU A 10 30.37 39.29 -3.41
CA GLU A 10 30.63 39.85 -4.71
C GLU A 10 30.19 41.34 -4.80
N CYS A 11 30.86 42.11 -5.63
CA CYS A 11 30.53 43.50 -5.82
C CYS A 11 29.38 43.66 -6.81
N SER A 12 28.19 43.90 -6.32
CA SER A 12 26.95 43.94 -7.10
C SER A 12 26.29 45.31 -7.13
N GLY A 13 25.40 45.53 -8.10
CA GLY A 13 24.67 46.78 -8.29
C GLY A 13 25.49 47.93 -8.83
N GLY A 14 24.91 49.10 -8.92
CA GLY A 14 25.57 50.30 -9.46
C GLY A 14 26.08 50.11 -10.89
N ASN A 15 27.37 50.30 -11.09
CA ASN A 15 28.08 50.14 -12.37
C ASN A 15 28.99 48.89 -12.36
N SER A 16 28.79 47.95 -11.41
CA SER A 16 29.59 46.74 -11.31
C SER A 16 29.39 45.81 -12.51
N GLY A 17 28.24 45.89 -13.15
CA GLY A 17 27.82 44.94 -14.21
C GLY A 17 27.37 43.61 -13.70
N HIS A 18 27.25 43.47 -12.38
CA HIS A 18 26.83 42.27 -11.67
C HIS A 18 25.49 42.50 -10.98
N GLU A 19 24.53 41.56 -11.16
CA GLU A 19 23.24 41.63 -10.48
C GLU A 19 23.39 41.12 -9.05
N VAL A 20 22.58 41.66 -8.13
CA VAL A 20 22.60 41.28 -6.72
C VAL A 20 22.22 39.83 -6.57
N ASP A 21 23.03 39.06 -5.81
CA ASP A 21 22.81 37.66 -5.48
C ASP A 21 22.65 36.74 -6.70
N SER A 22 23.16 37.17 -7.90
CA SER A 22 23.10 36.36 -9.13
C SER A 22 23.98 35.09 -9.07
N ASP A 23 24.88 35.03 -8.10
CA ASP A 23 25.74 33.86 -7.85
C ASP A 23 25.16 32.88 -6.82
N GLN A 24 23.97 33.19 -6.29
CA GLN A 24 23.23 32.21 -5.52
C GLN A 24 22.46 31.24 -6.42
N ASP A 25 22.47 29.97 -6.04
CA ASP A 25 21.53 28.99 -6.60
C ASP A 25 20.11 29.18 -6.06
N ASP A 26 19.16 28.36 -6.50
CA ASP A 26 17.76 28.42 -6.08
C ASP A 26 17.56 28.17 -4.57
N CYS A 27 18.57 27.64 -3.91
CA CYS A 27 18.64 27.45 -2.46
C CYS A 27 19.33 28.58 -1.72
N GLY A 28 19.78 29.62 -2.42
CA GLY A 28 20.49 30.76 -1.83
C GLY A 28 21.94 30.45 -1.48
N VAL A 29 22.51 29.34 -1.98
CA VAL A 29 23.92 28.99 -1.76
C VAL A 29 24.77 29.68 -2.79
N CYS A 30 25.74 30.49 -2.31
CA CYS A 30 26.65 31.21 -3.18
C CYS A 30 27.54 30.26 -3.96
N PHE A 31 27.60 30.45 -5.29
CA PHE A 31 28.33 29.60 -6.24
C PHE A 31 27.88 28.14 -6.19
N GLY A 32 26.66 27.90 -5.72
CA GLY A 32 26.02 26.60 -5.73
C GLY A 32 25.76 26.07 -7.15
N ASN A 33 25.47 24.81 -7.28
CA ASN A 33 25.31 24.16 -8.58
C ASN A 33 23.86 24.05 -9.05
N ASN A 34 22.90 24.70 -8.38
CA ASN A 34 21.47 24.50 -8.64
C ASN A 34 21.09 23.02 -8.77
N VAL A 35 21.50 22.22 -7.81
CA VAL A 35 21.17 20.78 -7.84
C VAL A 35 19.73 20.60 -7.35
N ALA A 36 18.79 21.25 -8.05
CA ALA A 36 17.38 20.92 -7.92
C ALA A 36 17.22 19.41 -8.10
N SER A 37 16.35 18.81 -7.31
CA SER A 37 16.08 17.37 -7.38
C SER A 37 17.26 16.45 -7.01
N SER A 38 18.16 16.91 -6.14
CA SER A 38 19.32 16.11 -5.69
C SER A 38 18.98 15.12 -4.59
N GLY A 39 17.91 15.36 -3.84
CA GLY A 39 17.54 14.60 -2.65
C GLY A 39 18.32 14.98 -1.37
N ASP A 40 19.33 15.86 -1.46
CA ASP A 40 20.10 16.38 -0.32
C ASP A 40 19.30 17.43 0.45
N THR A 41 18.35 16.96 1.25
CA THR A 41 17.36 17.82 1.94
C THR A 41 17.94 18.54 3.17
N ASN A 42 19.08 18.10 3.68
CA ASN A 42 19.76 18.72 4.80
C ASN A 42 20.86 19.71 4.36
N GLY A 43 21.21 19.74 3.07
CA GLY A 43 22.18 20.68 2.48
C GLY A 43 23.63 20.40 2.88
N ASP A 44 23.98 19.17 3.28
CA ASP A 44 25.35 18.81 3.68
C ASP A 44 26.24 18.33 2.53
N PHE A 45 25.72 18.33 1.30
CA PHE A 45 26.33 17.87 0.05
C PHE A 45 26.60 16.36 0.01
N GLN A 46 25.89 15.57 0.85
CA GLN A 46 25.99 14.13 0.87
C GLN A 46 24.59 13.51 0.85
N LEU A 47 24.26 12.84 -0.24
CA LEU A 47 23.02 12.08 -0.28
C LEU A 47 23.14 10.81 0.59
N ASN A 48 22.40 10.76 1.69
CA ASN A 48 22.46 9.66 2.66
C ASN A 48 21.14 9.47 3.41
N ILE A 49 21.13 8.56 4.39
CA ILE A 49 19.92 8.23 5.15
C ILE A 49 19.34 9.41 5.94
N LEU A 50 20.14 10.44 6.27
CA LEU A 50 19.65 11.59 7.03
C LEU A 50 18.67 12.43 6.19
N ASP A 51 18.91 12.52 4.87
CA ASP A 51 18.00 13.19 3.94
C ASP A 51 16.67 12.50 3.89
N ILE A 52 16.68 11.16 3.77
CA ILE A 52 15.45 10.35 3.81
C ILE A 52 14.69 10.58 5.12
N VAL A 53 15.38 10.62 6.27
CA VAL A 53 14.73 10.86 7.58
C VAL A 53 14.03 12.22 7.59
N MET A 54 14.62 13.25 7.00
CA MET A 54 13.98 14.57 6.91
C MET A 54 12.76 14.55 5.97
N MET A 55 12.87 13.90 4.80
CA MET A 55 11.75 13.73 3.88
C MET A 55 10.59 12.95 4.53
N VAL A 56 10.90 11.81 5.15
CA VAL A 56 9.91 11.00 5.88
C VAL A 56 9.22 11.82 6.97
N THR A 57 9.99 12.56 7.78
CA THR A 57 9.42 13.39 8.85
C THR A 57 8.49 14.47 8.29
N HIS A 58 8.85 15.07 7.16
CA HIS A 58 8.02 16.06 6.48
C HIS A 58 6.66 15.47 6.06
N VAL A 59 6.65 14.23 5.57
CA VAL A 59 5.42 13.60 5.06
C VAL A 59 4.50 13.13 6.19
N ILE A 60 5.06 12.55 7.27
CA ILE A 60 4.23 11.93 8.32
C ILE A 60 3.89 12.86 9.50
N ASP A 61 4.65 13.94 9.71
CA ASP A 61 4.49 14.85 10.86
C ASP A 61 4.05 16.24 10.40
N ASP A 62 2.76 16.53 10.52
CA ASP A 62 2.18 17.82 10.15
C ASP A 62 2.76 19.02 10.91
N SER A 63 3.49 18.79 12.02
CA SER A 63 4.18 19.83 12.78
C SER A 63 5.56 20.19 12.24
N TYR A 64 6.11 19.38 11.33
CA TYR A 64 7.41 19.56 10.69
C TYR A 64 7.23 19.81 9.19
N THR A 65 8.00 20.73 8.66
CA THR A 65 8.11 20.94 7.22
C THR A 65 9.56 21.19 6.85
N LEU A 66 9.96 20.69 5.70
CA LEU A 66 11.24 21.06 5.09
C LEU A 66 11.26 22.58 4.82
N ASP A 67 12.41 23.18 4.88
CA ASP A 67 12.57 24.56 4.44
C ASP A 67 12.39 24.68 2.92
N SER A 68 12.44 25.91 2.39
CA SER A 68 12.20 26.15 0.96
C SER A 68 13.20 25.43 0.05
N CYS A 69 14.46 25.28 0.48
CA CYS A 69 15.46 24.55 -0.26
C CYS A 69 15.22 23.04 -0.19
N GLY A 70 15.00 22.53 1.02
CA GLY A 70 14.68 21.10 1.22
C GLY A 70 13.48 20.64 0.40
N LEU A 71 12.45 21.50 0.23
CA LEU A 71 11.33 21.21 -0.66
C LEU A 71 11.72 21.12 -2.13
N ILE A 72 12.61 22.01 -2.61
CA ILE A 72 13.08 22.03 -4.00
C ILE A 72 13.96 20.80 -4.30
N VAL A 73 14.92 20.51 -3.42
CA VAL A 73 15.87 19.42 -3.66
C VAL A 73 15.25 18.05 -3.35
N GLY A 74 14.28 18.01 -2.44
CA GLY A 74 13.55 16.81 -2.07
C GLY A 74 12.53 16.32 -3.10
N ASP A 75 12.01 17.22 -3.95
CA ASP A 75 11.15 16.91 -5.09
C ASP A 75 12.00 16.36 -6.24
N VAL A 76 12.40 15.10 -6.12
CA VAL A 76 13.35 14.45 -7.04
C VAL A 76 12.70 14.07 -8.35
N ASN A 77 11.39 13.78 -8.33
CA ASN A 77 10.60 13.45 -9.52
C ASN A 77 10.03 14.68 -10.24
N SER A 78 10.15 15.87 -9.64
CA SER A 78 9.71 17.16 -10.17
C SER A 78 8.19 17.29 -10.36
N ASP A 79 7.40 16.68 -9.46
CA ASP A 79 5.94 16.76 -9.46
C ASP A 79 5.40 17.90 -8.56
N SER A 80 6.28 18.63 -7.91
CA SER A 80 6.03 19.76 -6.99
C SER A 80 5.55 19.36 -5.59
N ILE A 81 5.66 18.10 -5.22
CA ILE A 81 5.27 17.56 -3.90
C ILE A 81 6.33 16.60 -3.41
N VAL A 82 6.90 16.82 -2.23
CA VAL A 82 7.76 15.83 -1.58
C VAL A 82 6.90 14.76 -0.91
N ASN A 83 6.96 13.52 -1.41
CA ASN A 83 6.16 12.39 -0.96
C ASN A 83 6.92 11.06 -1.08
N ILE A 84 6.22 9.93 -0.97
CA ILE A 84 6.84 8.59 -1.05
C ILE A 84 7.52 8.33 -2.39
N LEU A 85 7.07 8.95 -3.48
CA LEU A 85 7.66 8.74 -4.80
C LEU A 85 9.07 9.31 -4.89
N ASP A 86 9.34 10.42 -4.19
CA ASP A 86 10.68 10.99 -4.08
C ASP A 86 11.56 10.16 -3.16
N ILE A 87 11.01 9.78 -2.00
CA ILE A 87 11.72 8.98 -1.00
C ILE A 87 12.21 7.67 -1.61
N ILE A 88 11.43 7.00 -2.44
CA ILE A 88 11.83 5.73 -3.06
C ILE A 88 12.95 5.94 -4.10
N VAL A 89 12.92 7.03 -4.87
CA VAL A 89 13.98 7.37 -5.82
C VAL A 89 15.30 7.68 -5.10
N VAL A 90 15.24 8.45 -4.02
CA VAL A 90 16.40 8.73 -3.17
C VAL A 90 16.94 7.45 -2.53
N SER A 91 16.05 6.59 -2.03
CA SER A 91 16.40 5.30 -1.44
C SER A 91 17.15 4.40 -2.41
N GLU A 92 16.65 4.29 -3.65
CA GLU A 92 17.30 3.52 -4.71
C GLU A 92 18.70 4.08 -5.02
N THR A 93 18.81 5.41 -5.12
CA THR A 93 20.09 6.06 -5.38
C THR A 93 21.11 5.79 -4.28
N ILE A 94 20.69 5.80 -3.01
CA ILE A 94 21.56 5.49 -1.87
C ILE A 94 21.96 4.02 -1.85
N MET A 95 21.03 3.10 -2.14
CA MET A 95 21.28 1.65 -2.07
C MET A 95 22.13 1.16 -3.22
N TYR A 96 21.87 1.62 -4.43
CA TYR A 96 22.44 1.06 -5.66
C TYR A 96 23.35 2.04 -6.43
N GLY A 97 23.38 3.32 -6.03
CA GLY A 97 24.12 4.41 -6.68
C GLY A 97 23.53 4.78 -8.05
N ASP A 98 24.19 5.73 -8.73
CA ASP A 98 23.77 6.17 -10.09
C ASP A 98 23.81 5.04 -11.15
N LEU A 99 24.34 3.86 -10.80
CA LEU A 99 24.40 2.70 -11.68
C LEU A 99 23.02 2.06 -11.96
N ALA A 100 22.02 2.34 -11.10
CA ALA A 100 20.65 1.84 -11.29
C ALA A 100 19.96 2.45 -12.53
N ARG A 101 20.43 3.59 -13.01
CA ARG A 101 19.89 4.32 -14.17
C ARG A 101 20.58 3.98 -15.52
N THR A 102 21.55 3.09 -15.54
CA THR A 102 22.12 2.64 -16.82
C THR A 102 21.23 1.57 -17.43
N ASP A 103 20.93 1.71 -18.74
CA ASP A 103 20.01 0.85 -19.53
C ASP A 103 20.25 -0.67 -19.45
N GLU A 104 21.25 -1.14 -18.74
CA GLU A 104 21.62 -2.55 -18.62
C GLU A 104 21.13 -3.24 -17.32
N ILE A 105 20.62 -2.51 -16.32
CA ILE A 105 20.03 -3.07 -15.10
C ILE A 105 18.70 -2.38 -14.80
N LEU A 106 17.81 -2.32 -15.76
CA LEU A 106 16.39 -2.14 -15.50
C LEU A 106 15.90 -3.45 -14.90
N ILE A 107 16.00 -3.59 -13.58
CA ILE A 107 15.13 -4.52 -12.86
C ILE A 107 13.73 -4.02 -13.20
N ALA A 108 13.01 -4.78 -14.01
CA ALA A 108 11.68 -4.38 -14.46
C ALA A 108 10.83 -4.15 -13.21
N ALA A 109 10.54 -2.89 -12.91
CA ALA A 109 9.73 -2.50 -11.77
C ALA A 109 8.40 -3.27 -11.77
N PRO A 110 7.80 -3.55 -10.61
CA PRO A 110 6.44 -4.05 -10.53
C PRO A 110 5.50 -3.15 -11.32
N SER A 111 4.51 -3.72 -11.98
CA SER A 111 3.49 -2.98 -12.72
C SER A 111 2.12 -3.04 -12.06
N THR A 112 1.89 -4.07 -11.24
CA THR A 112 0.65 -4.26 -10.50
C THR A 112 0.95 -4.68 -9.06
N LEU A 113 0.09 -4.25 -8.15
CA LEU A 113 0.15 -4.59 -6.74
C LEU A 113 -1.25 -4.91 -6.23
N GLU A 114 -1.36 -5.99 -5.48
CA GLU A 114 -2.57 -6.34 -4.75
C GLU A 114 -2.30 -6.24 -3.24
N LEU A 115 -3.04 -5.36 -2.55
CA LEU A 115 -3.05 -5.29 -1.10
C LEU A 115 -3.97 -6.36 -0.54
N LEU A 116 -3.49 -7.10 0.45
CA LEU A 116 -4.21 -8.16 1.16
C LEU A 116 -4.56 -7.64 2.56
N GLN A 117 -5.76 -7.08 2.70
CA GLN A 117 -6.22 -6.51 3.96
C GLN A 117 -6.95 -7.55 4.81
N ARG A 118 -6.44 -7.80 6.01
CA ARG A 118 -7.10 -8.54 7.09
C ARG A 118 -7.58 -7.58 8.17
N SER A 119 -8.28 -8.07 9.17
CA SER A 119 -8.78 -7.22 10.27
C SER A 119 -7.66 -6.58 11.08
N ASN A 120 -6.49 -7.18 11.14
CA ASN A 120 -5.36 -6.78 11.97
C ASN A 120 -3.99 -6.86 11.26
N SER A 121 -3.96 -6.95 9.95
CA SER A 121 -2.72 -6.89 9.17
C SER A 121 -2.96 -6.42 7.74
N LEU A 122 -1.94 -5.84 7.13
CA LEU A 122 -1.89 -5.51 5.72
C LEU A 122 -0.68 -6.19 5.09
N GLY A 123 -0.94 -6.96 4.06
CA GLY A 123 0.09 -7.56 3.21
C GLY A 123 -0.04 -7.12 1.77
N TYR A 124 0.84 -7.59 0.91
CA TYR A 124 0.79 -7.32 -0.53
C TYR A 124 1.38 -8.43 -1.38
N ILE A 125 0.97 -8.44 -2.65
CA ILE A 125 1.53 -9.30 -3.70
C ILE A 125 1.83 -8.43 -4.92
N THR A 126 2.93 -8.69 -5.59
CA THR A 126 3.33 -8.02 -6.83
C THR A 126 3.60 -9.01 -7.94
N ASP A 127 3.50 -8.54 -9.18
CA ASP A 127 3.82 -9.33 -10.37
C ASP A 127 5.34 -9.57 -10.55
N LYS A 128 6.18 -8.72 -9.94
CA LYS A 128 7.65 -8.79 -10.00
C LYS A 128 8.28 -8.30 -8.71
N PRO A 129 9.48 -8.80 -8.36
CA PRO A 129 10.27 -8.22 -7.28
C PRO A 129 10.73 -6.80 -7.64
N GLY A 130 10.98 -5.99 -6.63
CA GLY A 130 11.51 -4.64 -6.78
C GLY A 130 11.27 -3.82 -5.52
N LEU A 131 11.92 -2.68 -5.47
CA LEU A 131 11.74 -1.72 -4.38
C LEU A 131 10.38 -1.00 -4.56
N ILE A 132 9.57 -0.99 -3.52
CA ILE A 132 8.23 -0.39 -3.52
C ILE A 132 8.12 0.55 -2.34
N GLY A 133 7.62 1.76 -2.60
CA GLY A 133 7.27 2.75 -1.59
C GLY A 133 5.79 2.75 -1.29
N PHE A 134 5.44 2.80 -0.01
CA PHE A 134 4.07 2.87 0.50
C PHE A 134 3.92 4.09 1.38
N GLU A 135 2.95 4.92 1.05
CA GLU A 135 2.42 5.98 1.89
C GLU A 135 0.95 5.69 2.14
N LEU A 136 0.58 5.53 3.40
CA LEU A 136 -0.76 5.12 3.80
C LEU A 136 -1.28 6.02 4.91
N VAL A 137 -2.56 6.35 4.85
CA VAL A 137 -3.30 6.97 5.96
C VAL A 137 -4.37 6.00 6.42
N LEU A 138 -4.29 5.62 7.68
CA LEU A 138 -5.23 4.70 8.32
C LEU A 138 -6.12 5.45 9.31
N SER A 139 -7.42 5.12 9.31
CA SER A 139 -8.32 5.45 10.41
C SER A 139 -8.53 4.23 11.32
N HIS A 140 -8.67 4.46 12.63
CA HIS A 140 -8.77 3.39 13.62
C HIS A 140 -9.43 3.83 14.92
N GLY A 141 -9.71 2.87 15.82
CA GLY A 141 -10.21 3.13 17.18
C GLY A 141 -9.11 3.57 18.16
N HIS A 142 -9.51 3.88 19.39
CA HIS A 142 -8.59 4.33 20.45
C HIS A 142 -7.61 3.23 20.93
N ASP A 143 -7.99 1.96 20.81
CA ASP A 143 -7.18 0.81 21.25
C ASP A 143 -6.30 0.27 20.10
N PHE A 144 -5.76 1.17 19.27
CA PHE A 144 -4.94 0.83 18.12
C PHE A 144 -3.45 0.89 18.47
N SER A 145 -2.71 -0.09 18.01
CA SER A 145 -1.26 -0.03 17.91
C SER A 145 -0.82 -0.71 16.62
N ILE A 146 0.32 -0.31 16.09
CA ILE A 146 0.87 -0.82 14.85
C ILE A 146 2.30 -1.32 15.07
N GLU A 147 2.64 -2.41 14.40
CA GLU A 147 3.98 -2.98 14.33
C GLU A 147 4.34 -3.17 12.86
N LEU A 148 5.32 -2.37 12.38
CA LEU A 148 5.78 -2.41 11.01
C LEU A 148 6.69 -3.61 10.77
N ASN A 149 6.75 -4.07 9.51
CA ASN A 149 7.67 -5.12 9.11
C ASN A 149 9.13 -4.69 9.36
N GLU A 150 9.86 -5.48 10.15
CA GLU A 150 11.26 -5.22 10.51
C GLU A 150 12.23 -5.35 9.31
N GLU A 151 11.82 -6.00 8.23
CA GLU A 151 12.62 -6.15 7.00
C GLU A 151 12.51 -4.93 6.06
N SER A 152 11.71 -3.91 6.43
CA SER A 152 11.60 -2.69 5.64
C SER A 152 12.92 -1.90 5.65
N PHE A 153 13.33 -1.42 4.46
CA PHE A 153 14.48 -0.51 4.35
C PHE A 153 14.18 0.84 5.04
N ILE A 154 12.94 1.32 4.87
CA ILE A 154 12.38 2.46 5.59
C ILE A 154 11.05 1.99 6.16
N GLY A 155 10.82 2.26 7.44
CA GLY A 155 9.54 2.06 8.08
C GLY A 155 9.37 3.09 9.18
N ASN A 156 8.39 3.98 9.04
CA ASN A 156 8.07 4.96 10.05
C ASN A 156 6.57 5.27 10.03
N TYR A 157 6.04 5.69 11.17
CA TYR A 157 4.66 6.12 11.28
C TYR A 157 4.48 7.22 12.33
N ASN A 158 3.40 7.98 12.19
CA ASN A 158 2.97 8.97 13.17
C ASN A 158 1.47 8.80 13.42
N THR A 159 1.09 8.67 14.70
CA THR A 159 -0.31 8.55 15.11
C THR A 159 -0.78 9.83 15.78
N SER A 160 -1.86 10.39 15.27
CA SER A 160 -2.54 11.56 15.82
C SER A 160 -4.03 11.27 16.01
N GLY A 161 -4.45 11.08 17.25
CA GLY A 161 -5.84 10.73 17.57
C GLY A 161 -6.22 9.35 17.03
N ASN A 162 -7.15 9.30 16.09
CA ASN A 162 -7.65 8.08 15.46
C ASN A 162 -7.11 7.89 14.03
N GLU A 163 -6.05 8.60 13.69
CA GLU A 163 -5.39 8.54 12.38
C GLU A 163 -3.92 8.17 12.54
N THR A 164 -3.43 7.32 11.65
CA THR A 164 -2.01 6.96 11.57
C THR A 164 -1.52 7.12 10.14
N LYS A 165 -0.52 7.97 9.95
CA LYS A 165 0.23 8.10 8.70
C LYS A 165 1.43 7.16 8.72
N ILE A 166 1.67 6.44 7.63
CA ILE A 166 2.71 5.42 7.51
C ILE A 166 3.51 5.68 6.24
N ILE A 167 4.83 5.59 6.35
CA ILE A 167 5.73 5.48 5.20
C ILE A 167 6.56 4.23 5.33
N MET A 168 6.64 3.46 4.25
CA MET A 168 7.46 2.25 4.17
C MET A 168 8.11 2.13 2.80
N VAL A 169 9.34 1.64 2.77
CA VAL A 169 10.02 1.20 1.55
C VAL A 169 10.52 -0.21 1.78
N LEU A 170 10.10 -1.15 0.92
CA LEU A 170 10.44 -2.56 1.01
C LEU A 170 10.96 -3.09 -0.33
N GLU A 171 11.87 -4.06 -0.25
CA GLU A 171 12.30 -4.88 -1.38
C GLU A 171 11.87 -6.33 -1.14
N GLY A 172 10.68 -6.67 -1.66
CA GLY A 172 10.10 -8.00 -1.43
C GLY A 172 9.39 -8.13 -0.08
N GLY A 173 9.01 -9.35 0.26
CA GLY A 173 8.16 -9.61 1.42
C GLY A 173 6.69 -9.69 1.03
N ASN A 174 5.83 -10.03 2.00
CA ASN A 174 4.38 -10.18 1.78
C ASN A 174 3.56 -9.44 2.84
N GLU A 175 4.19 -8.92 3.88
CA GLU A 175 3.53 -8.22 4.98
C GLU A 175 4.10 -6.82 5.15
N LEU A 176 3.22 -5.82 5.27
CA LEU A 176 3.60 -4.45 5.58
C LEU A 176 3.63 -4.22 7.08
N PHE A 177 2.53 -4.57 7.74
CA PHE A 177 2.39 -4.37 9.19
C PHE A 177 1.30 -5.25 9.79
N THR A 178 1.37 -5.38 11.12
CA THR A 178 0.28 -5.90 11.95
C THR A 178 -0.24 -4.83 12.90
N THR A 179 -1.47 -5.01 13.38
CA THR A 179 -2.11 -4.06 14.29
C THR A 179 -2.80 -4.78 15.46
N THR A 180 -2.96 -4.06 16.58
CA THR A 180 -4.05 -4.37 17.50
C THR A 180 -5.23 -3.47 17.15
N GLY A 181 -6.43 -4.03 17.11
CA GLY A 181 -7.61 -3.30 16.66
C GLY A 181 -7.77 -3.24 15.14
N LYS A 182 -8.96 -2.87 14.72
CA LYS A 182 -9.31 -2.75 13.29
C LYS A 182 -8.89 -1.40 12.76
N PHE A 183 -8.59 -1.37 11.46
CA PHE A 183 -8.27 -0.16 10.72
C PHE A 183 -9.00 -0.14 9.38
N GLU A 184 -9.12 1.04 8.80
CA GLU A 184 -9.54 1.27 7.43
C GLU A 184 -8.47 2.11 6.72
N ILE A 185 -8.23 1.85 5.45
CA ILE A 185 -7.30 2.63 4.63
C ILE A 185 -8.10 3.80 4.06
N GLU A 186 -7.75 5.02 4.46
CA GLU A 186 -8.39 6.25 3.98
C GLU A 186 -7.72 6.78 2.72
N GLU A 187 -6.38 6.81 2.73
CA GLU A 187 -5.57 7.26 1.61
C GLU A 187 -4.41 6.31 1.39
N MET A 188 -4.00 6.16 0.13
CA MET A 188 -2.82 5.38 -0.23
C MET A 188 -2.13 5.97 -1.46
N MET A 189 -0.81 5.98 -1.41
CA MET A 189 0.07 6.24 -2.53
C MET A 189 1.13 5.15 -2.55
N ILE A 190 1.22 4.42 -3.66
CA ILE A 190 2.15 3.30 -3.78
C ILE A 190 2.88 3.44 -5.11
N GLY A 191 4.20 3.45 -5.05
CA GLY A 191 5.01 3.71 -6.22
C GLY A 191 6.26 2.86 -6.30
N THR A 192 6.93 2.98 -7.44
CA THR A 192 8.17 2.28 -7.76
C THR A 192 9.34 3.25 -7.82
N THR A 193 10.55 2.72 -7.95
CA THR A 193 11.80 3.47 -8.15
C THR A 193 11.81 4.36 -9.41
N MET A 194 10.86 4.16 -10.31
CA MET A 194 10.69 5.07 -11.46
C MET A 194 9.93 6.35 -11.11
N GLY A 195 9.50 6.52 -9.85
CA GLY A 195 8.65 7.63 -9.42
C GLY A 195 7.24 7.54 -10.00
N GLU A 196 6.81 6.37 -10.42
CA GLU A 196 5.49 6.13 -11.00
C GLU A 196 4.58 5.43 -10.00
N LEU A 197 3.31 5.83 -9.99
CA LEU A 197 2.27 5.16 -9.22
C LEU A 197 1.99 3.77 -9.80
N LEU A 198 1.80 2.80 -8.89
CA LEU A 198 1.35 1.46 -9.25
C LEU A 198 -0.18 1.41 -9.40
N ASP A 199 -0.63 0.51 -10.27
CA ASP A 199 -2.04 0.10 -10.29
C ASP A 199 -2.30 -0.86 -9.12
N VAL A 200 -3.12 -0.41 -8.16
CA VAL A 200 -3.33 -1.08 -6.88
C VAL A 200 -4.75 -1.60 -6.77
N SER A 201 -4.89 -2.89 -6.47
CA SER A 201 -6.14 -3.49 -6.04
C SER A 201 -6.10 -3.84 -4.55
N VAL A 202 -7.25 -3.78 -3.87
CA VAL A 202 -7.37 -4.18 -2.45
C VAL A 202 -8.31 -5.37 -2.35
N THR A 203 -7.79 -6.47 -1.83
CA THR A 203 -8.57 -7.68 -1.54
C THR A 203 -8.71 -7.84 -0.03
N ILE A 204 -9.97 -7.90 0.43
CA ILE A 204 -10.27 -8.12 1.84
C ILE A 204 -10.26 -9.62 2.11
N ILE A 205 -9.34 -10.04 2.96
CA ILE A 205 -9.18 -11.46 3.35
C ILE A 205 -9.90 -11.69 4.67
N PRO A 206 -10.81 -12.66 4.75
CA PRO A 206 -11.48 -13.00 6.01
C PRO A 206 -10.51 -13.63 7.02
N ASP A 207 -10.81 -13.47 8.31
CA ASP A 207 -9.96 -14.03 9.38
C ASP A 207 -10.25 -15.52 9.66
N GLU A 208 -11.43 -16.00 9.31
CA GLU A 208 -11.87 -17.36 9.59
C GLU A 208 -12.73 -17.95 8.45
N PHE A 209 -12.77 -19.27 8.38
CA PHE A 209 -13.72 -19.95 7.50
C PHE A 209 -15.14 -19.72 7.99
N THR A 210 -16.03 -19.31 7.12
CA THR A 210 -17.47 -19.21 7.41
C THR A 210 -18.29 -19.82 6.29
N LEU A 211 -19.48 -20.30 6.64
CA LEU A 211 -20.59 -20.54 5.72
C LEU A 211 -21.76 -19.72 6.23
N ASP A 212 -22.10 -18.65 5.54
CA ASP A 212 -23.17 -17.73 5.93
C ASP A 212 -24.55 -18.32 5.67
N ARG A 213 -25.56 -17.75 6.33
CA ARG A 213 -26.94 -18.19 6.11
C ARG A 213 -27.37 -17.96 4.68
N ALA A 214 -27.83 -19.04 4.02
CA ALA A 214 -28.36 -18.96 2.67
C ALA A 214 -29.48 -17.91 2.56
N TYR A 215 -29.47 -17.13 1.51
CA TYR A 215 -30.50 -16.10 1.29
C TYR A 215 -30.96 -16.08 -0.19
N PRO A 216 -32.27 -16.06 -0.42
CA PRO A 216 -33.35 -16.26 0.56
C PRO A 216 -33.38 -17.69 1.13
N ASN A 217 -33.92 -17.87 2.34
CA ASN A 217 -34.23 -19.18 2.93
C ASN A 217 -35.41 -19.05 3.91
N PRO A 218 -36.64 -19.54 3.61
CA PRO A 218 -37.01 -20.40 2.45
C PRO A 218 -36.81 -19.72 1.10
N PHE A 219 -36.63 -20.54 0.05
CA PHE A 219 -36.35 -20.05 -1.31
C PHE A 219 -37.19 -20.73 -2.41
N ASN A 220 -37.29 -20.05 -3.59
CA ASN A 220 -38.01 -20.55 -4.76
C ASN A 220 -37.47 -19.94 -6.06
N PRO A 221 -36.91 -20.66 -6.99
CA PRO A 221 -36.22 -21.95 -6.77
C PRO A 221 -34.75 -21.77 -6.47
N THR A 222 -34.26 -20.51 -6.35
CA THR A 222 -32.85 -20.18 -6.20
C THR A 222 -32.52 -19.61 -4.82
N THR A 223 -31.33 -19.90 -4.32
CA THR A 223 -30.76 -19.29 -3.13
C THR A 223 -29.26 -19.07 -3.31
N THR A 224 -28.75 -18.02 -2.68
CA THR A 224 -27.31 -17.72 -2.66
C THR A 224 -26.69 -18.28 -1.39
N LEU A 225 -25.56 -18.95 -1.55
CA LEU A 225 -24.69 -19.46 -0.49
C LEU A 225 -23.43 -18.60 -0.49
N SER A 226 -23.22 -17.84 0.59
CA SER A 226 -22.02 -17.03 0.80
C SER A 226 -21.13 -17.72 1.83
N PHE A 227 -19.83 -17.64 1.62
CA PHE A 227 -18.84 -18.24 2.52
C PHE A 227 -17.51 -17.49 2.42
N ALA A 228 -16.66 -17.70 3.43
CA ALA A 228 -15.37 -17.05 3.54
C ALA A 228 -14.24 -18.06 3.70
N ILE A 229 -13.10 -17.77 3.07
CA ILE A 229 -11.90 -18.61 3.04
C ILE A 229 -10.70 -17.72 3.46
N PRO A 230 -10.10 -17.95 4.64
CA PRO A 230 -9.00 -17.12 5.14
C PRO A 230 -7.63 -17.42 4.50
N VAL A 231 -7.47 -18.60 3.90
CA VAL A 231 -6.27 -19.06 3.21
C VAL A 231 -6.68 -19.94 2.03
N ASP A 232 -5.89 -19.93 0.97
CA ASP A 232 -6.12 -20.80 -0.19
C ASP A 232 -6.34 -22.23 0.24
N SER A 233 -7.45 -22.81 -0.19
CA SER A 233 -7.87 -24.09 0.33
C SER A 233 -8.64 -24.91 -0.71
N ASN A 234 -8.55 -26.24 -0.59
CA ASN A 234 -9.44 -27.13 -1.30
C ASN A 234 -10.82 -27.13 -0.61
N VAL A 235 -11.84 -26.70 -1.33
CA VAL A 235 -13.21 -26.52 -0.83
C VAL A 235 -14.15 -27.50 -1.51
N SER A 236 -14.95 -28.21 -0.71
CA SER A 236 -16.10 -28.98 -1.17
C SER A 236 -17.38 -28.35 -0.62
N LEU A 237 -18.30 -27.96 -1.50
CA LEU A 237 -19.61 -27.42 -1.16
C LEU A 237 -20.69 -28.25 -1.84
N SER A 238 -21.38 -29.09 -1.07
CA SER A 238 -22.34 -30.05 -1.58
C SER A 238 -23.71 -29.96 -0.92
N ILE A 239 -24.75 -30.30 -1.66
CA ILE A 239 -26.14 -30.31 -1.21
C ILE A 239 -26.58 -31.75 -0.96
N TYR A 240 -27.24 -31.98 0.17
CA TYR A 240 -27.75 -33.26 0.61
C TYR A 240 -29.26 -33.20 0.83
N ASN A 241 -29.97 -34.30 0.57
CA ASN A 241 -31.36 -34.46 0.93
C ASN A 241 -31.52 -34.95 2.40
N MET A 242 -32.79 -35.10 2.84
CA MET A 242 -33.12 -35.62 4.20
C MET A 242 -32.58 -37.00 4.52
N GLN A 243 -32.27 -37.82 3.51
CA GLN A 243 -31.70 -39.15 3.68
C GLN A 243 -30.18 -39.17 3.76
N GLY A 244 -29.54 -37.94 3.73
CA GLY A 244 -28.09 -37.78 3.72
C GLY A 244 -27.43 -38.17 2.39
N ARG A 245 -28.23 -38.31 1.31
CA ARG A 245 -27.70 -38.54 -0.04
C ARG A 245 -27.34 -37.19 -0.66
N GLU A 246 -26.14 -37.12 -1.22
CA GLU A 246 -25.71 -35.97 -2.02
C GLU A 246 -26.57 -35.89 -3.29
N VAL A 247 -27.08 -34.70 -3.57
CA VAL A 247 -27.95 -34.43 -4.72
C VAL A 247 -27.34 -33.42 -5.69
N SER A 248 -26.37 -32.62 -5.21
CA SER A 248 -25.62 -31.66 -6.05
C SER A 248 -24.29 -31.34 -5.41
N THR A 249 -23.22 -31.30 -6.19
CA THR A 249 -21.93 -30.69 -5.81
C THR A 249 -21.84 -29.35 -6.49
N LEU A 250 -21.66 -28.28 -5.72
CA LEU A 250 -21.59 -26.90 -6.22
C LEU A 250 -20.15 -26.48 -6.43
N ILE A 251 -19.25 -26.89 -5.53
CA ILE A 251 -17.81 -26.61 -5.58
C ILE A 251 -17.08 -27.89 -5.17
N ASP A 252 -15.99 -28.21 -5.88
CA ASP A 252 -15.06 -29.29 -5.53
C ASP A 252 -13.70 -28.96 -6.16
N GLY A 253 -12.84 -28.26 -5.41
CA GLY A 253 -11.53 -27.82 -5.91
C GLY A 253 -10.86 -26.72 -5.08
N ASN A 254 -9.70 -26.27 -5.56
CA ASN A 254 -8.96 -25.21 -4.92
C ASN A 254 -9.65 -23.86 -5.17
N MET A 255 -9.71 -23.07 -4.11
CA MET A 255 -10.21 -21.69 -4.12
C MET A 255 -9.23 -20.79 -3.39
N ASP A 256 -9.09 -19.58 -3.89
CA ASP A 256 -8.25 -18.55 -3.30
C ASP A 256 -8.90 -18.00 -2.02
N ALA A 257 -8.08 -17.43 -1.13
CA ALA A 257 -8.56 -16.72 0.06
C ALA A 257 -9.49 -15.55 -0.34
N GLY A 258 -10.54 -15.32 0.45
CA GLY A 258 -11.49 -14.23 0.16
C GLY A 258 -12.93 -14.61 0.51
N TYR A 259 -13.84 -13.69 0.16
CA TYR A 259 -15.28 -13.87 0.28
C TYR A 259 -15.85 -14.36 -1.05
N HIS A 260 -16.63 -15.44 -0.98
CA HIS A 260 -17.19 -16.10 -2.14
C HIS A 260 -18.70 -16.25 -2.04
N SER A 261 -19.36 -16.35 -3.19
CA SER A 261 -20.79 -16.66 -3.26
C SER A 261 -21.10 -17.52 -4.47
N ILE A 262 -22.06 -18.42 -4.31
CA ILE A 262 -22.58 -19.26 -5.39
C ILE A 262 -24.08 -19.39 -5.29
N VAL A 263 -24.76 -19.39 -6.43
CA VAL A 263 -26.20 -19.58 -6.50
C VAL A 263 -26.51 -21.05 -6.71
N TRP A 264 -27.37 -21.61 -5.84
CA TRP A 264 -27.97 -22.90 -6.07
C TRP A 264 -29.33 -22.75 -6.72
N ASP A 265 -29.46 -23.27 -7.95
CA ASP A 265 -30.73 -23.40 -8.66
C ASP A 265 -31.32 -24.80 -8.43
N ALA A 266 -32.41 -24.83 -7.69
CA ALA A 266 -33.13 -26.05 -7.32
C ALA A 266 -34.37 -26.34 -8.20
N ASN A 267 -34.43 -25.82 -9.42
CA ASN A 267 -35.55 -26.03 -10.35
C ASN A 267 -35.86 -27.51 -10.56
N SER A 268 -34.86 -28.38 -10.59
CA SER A 268 -35.01 -29.82 -10.84
C SER A 268 -35.34 -30.63 -9.59
N TYR A 269 -35.39 -30.00 -8.40
CA TYR A 269 -35.59 -30.69 -7.12
C TYR A 269 -37.01 -30.47 -6.59
N ALA A 270 -37.52 -31.41 -5.81
CA ALA A 270 -38.83 -31.30 -5.18
C ALA A 270 -38.80 -30.32 -3.99
N SER A 271 -39.93 -29.67 -3.68
CA SER A 271 -40.06 -28.88 -2.45
C SER A 271 -39.73 -29.76 -1.23
N GLY A 272 -38.99 -29.20 -0.28
CA GLY A 272 -38.57 -29.95 0.89
C GLY A 272 -37.36 -29.34 1.60
N VAL A 273 -36.82 -30.10 2.55
CA VAL A 273 -35.64 -29.76 3.32
C VAL A 273 -34.40 -30.36 2.66
N TYR A 274 -33.39 -29.55 2.51
CA TYR A 274 -32.05 -29.91 2.05
C TYR A 274 -31.00 -29.40 3.04
N PHE A 275 -29.80 -29.87 2.91
CA PHE A 275 -28.66 -29.42 3.71
C PHE A 275 -27.51 -29.05 2.77
N VAL A 276 -26.94 -27.88 2.93
CA VAL A 276 -25.66 -27.55 2.34
C VAL A 276 -24.57 -27.91 3.34
N LYS A 277 -23.50 -28.54 2.87
CA LYS A 277 -22.31 -28.87 3.66
C LYS A 277 -21.08 -28.27 2.97
N MET A 278 -20.33 -27.49 3.71
CA MET A 278 -19.01 -26.98 3.31
C MET A 278 -17.93 -27.73 4.07
N VAL A 279 -16.89 -28.14 3.35
CA VAL A 279 -15.67 -28.73 3.90
C VAL A 279 -14.48 -27.95 3.29
N ALA A 280 -13.61 -27.42 4.16
CA ALA A 280 -12.39 -26.73 3.74
C ALA A 280 -11.30 -27.03 4.77
N GLY A 281 -10.36 -27.94 4.44
CA GLY A 281 -9.40 -28.47 5.40
C GLY A 281 -10.11 -29.13 6.59
N GLU A 282 -9.86 -28.66 7.80
CA GLU A 282 -10.52 -29.14 9.02
C GLU A 282 -11.89 -28.48 9.29
N PHE A 283 -12.18 -27.39 8.57
CA PHE A 283 -13.46 -26.71 8.73
C PHE A 283 -14.59 -27.51 8.09
N VAL A 284 -15.64 -27.75 8.87
CA VAL A 284 -16.87 -28.38 8.40
C VAL A 284 -18.07 -27.63 8.96
N ASN A 285 -18.92 -27.13 8.07
CA ASN A 285 -20.17 -26.48 8.46
C ASN A 285 -21.33 -27.04 7.63
N THR A 286 -22.50 -27.11 8.24
CA THR A 286 -23.73 -27.63 7.60
C THR A 286 -24.90 -26.74 7.95
N GLN A 287 -25.67 -26.33 6.94
CA GLN A 287 -26.85 -25.49 7.11
C GLN A 287 -28.08 -26.12 6.46
N LYS A 288 -29.23 -25.82 7.04
CA LYS A 288 -30.53 -26.25 6.53
C LYS A 288 -31.05 -25.27 5.49
N LEU A 289 -31.53 -25.83 4.37
CA LEU A 289 -32.17 -25.10 3.27
C LEU A 289 -33.64 -25.56 3.13
N MET A 290 -34.55 -24.62 2.84
CA MET A 290 -35.97 -24.96 2.67
C MET A 290 -36.44 -24.48 1.30
N LEU A 291 -36.62 -25.43 0.39
CA LEU A 291 -37.17 -25.19 -0.94
C LEU A 291 -38.69 -25.22 -0.91
N VAL A 292 -39.32 -24.16 -1.38
CA VAL A 292 -40.78 -24.01 -1.47
C VAL A 292 -41.12 -23.62 -2.91
N LYS A 293 -41.80 -24.53 -3.62
CA LYS A 293 -42.31 -24.24 -4.97
C LYS A 293 -43.81 -24.03 -4.92
#